data_42c7f9b540614c73471b3b80011cd594
#
_entry.id   42c7f9b540614c73471b3b80011cd594
#
_cell.length_a   1.000
_cell.length_b   1.000
_cell.length_c   1.000
_cell.angle_alpha   90.00
_cell.angle_beta   90.00
_cell.angle_gamma   90.00
#
_symmetry.space_group_name_H-M   'P 1'
#
loop_
_entity.id
_entity.type
_entity.pdbx_description
1 polymer ?
#
loop_
_entity_poly.entity_id
_entity_poly.type
_entity_poly.pdbx_seq_one_letter_code
_entity_poly.pdbx_strand_id
1 'polypeptide(L)'
;MRLAHALIGLSVLALLATGWLVQWSPSVAESASDWHDLASIGLILGLLLRTGLLFTGTGPAHWSALLPRRADLHKMGMTLRFYATLGRSPLPKWYAHNPLWAPVYLFMLFILVLQTLTGLFMESWPVAGGFYLPSVHAFWAPVILGFSAVHMLTVLLHDAKGGAADVSAMINGHRIFMVEEVDVPGTASVHTVSLDQIGKPGK
;
A
#
# COMPACT_ATOMS: atom_id res chain seq x y z
N MET A 1 -8.94 -5.90 -3.62
CA MET A 1 -7.69 -5.23 -3.18
C MET A 1 -7.28 -4.08 -4.12
N ARG A 2 -6.98 -4.33 -5.40
CA ARG A 2 -6.48 -3.31 -6.34
C ARG A 2 -7.42 -2.11 -6.49
N LEU A 3 -8.72 -2.34 -6.72
CA LEU A 3 -9.70 -1.26 -6.82
C LEU A 3 -9.74 -0.39 -5.56
N ALA A 4 -9.81 -1.02 -4.38
CA ALA A 4 -9.80 -0.28 -3.11
C ALA A 4 -8.51 0.55 -2.95
N HIS A 5 -7.34 -0.02 -3.30
CA HIS A 5 -6.07 0.70 -3.27
C HIS A 5 -6.04 1.86 -4.27
N ALA A 6 -6.53 1.67 -5.49
CA ALA A 6 -6.59 2.74 -6.50
C ALA A 6 -7.52 3.88 -6.06
N LEU A 7 -8.71 3.56 -5.54
CA LEU A 7 -9.63 4.57 -5.00
C LEU A 7 -9.00 5.35 -3.86
N ILE A 8 -8.42 4.67 -2.87
CA ILE A 8 -7.75 5.33 -1.74
C ILE A 8 -6.60 6.21 -2.25
N GLY A 9 -5.71 5.66 -3.08
CA GLY A 9 -4.51 6.36 -3.55
C GLY A 9 -4.84 7.61 -4.36
N LEU A 10 -5.72 7.50 -5.35
CA LEU A 10 -6.12 8.63 -6.19
C LEU A 10 -6.86 9.69 -5.37
N SER A 11 -7.78 9.26 -4.47
CA SER A 11 -8.50 10.20 -3.61
C SER A 11 -7.56 10.91 -2.63
N VAL A 12 -6.61 10.20 -2.01
CA VAL A 12 -5.62 10.81 -1.11
C VAL A 12 -4.78 11.86 -1.83
N LEU A 13 -4.32 11.58 -3.06
CA LEU A 13 -3.56 12.57 -3.84
C LEU A 13 -4.41 13.80 -4.18
N ALA A 14 -5.66 13.61 -4.58
CA ALA A 14 -6.60 14.71 -4.85
C ALA A 14 -6.89 15.54 -3.58
N LEU A 15 -7.15 14.87 -2.44
CA LEU A 15 -7.41 15.51 -1.16
C LEU A 15 -6.21 16.30 -0.63
N LEU A 16 -4.99 15.78 -0.78
CA LEU A 16 -3.77 16.50 -0.40
C LEU A 16 -3.57 17.75 -1.28
N ALA A 17 -3.79 17.62 -2.59
CA ALA A 17 -3.67 18.75 -3.52
C ALA A 17 -4.73 19.82 -3.26
N THR A 18 -5.99 19.43 -3.13
CA THR A 18 -7.11 20.37 -2.88
C THR A 18 -7.01 21.00 -1.50
N GLY A 19 -6.68 20.23 -0.46
CA GLY A 19 -6.45 20.76 0.88
C GLY A 19 -5.32 21.80 0.94
N TRP A 20 -4.23 21.56 0.18
CA TRP A 20 -3.17 22.55 0.02
C TRP A 20 -3.68 23.83 -0.66
N LEU A 21 -4.49 23.71 -1.72
CA LEU A 21 -5.08 24.86 -2.41
C LEU A 21 -6.04 25.65 -1.51
N VAL A 22 -6.88 24.96 -0.75
CA VAL A 22 -7.78 25.60 0.25
C VAL A 22 -6.99 26.47 1.23
N GLN A 23 -5.84 25.95 1.71
CA GLN A 23 -5.06 26.63 2.72
C GLN A 23 -4.22 27.79 2.16
N TRP A 24 -3.65 27.65 0.96
CA TRP A 24 -2.59 28.54 0.46
C TRP A 24 -2.97 29.35 -0.78
N SER A 25 -4.16 29.14 -1.36
CA SER A 25 -4.58 29.78 -2.61
C SER A 25 -5.98 30.38 -2.49
N PRO A 26 -6.13 31.53 -1.81
CA PRO A 26 -7.46 32.11 -1.53
C PRO A 26 -8.34 32.33 -2.76
N SER A 27 -7.75 32.62 -3.92
CA SER A 27 -8.47 32.87 -5.16
C SER A 27 -9.21 31.65 -5.72
N VAL A 28 -8.83 30.44 -5.33
CA VAL A 28 -9.43 29.18 -5.79
C VAL A 28 -9.93 28.31 -4.63
N ALA A 29 -9.90 28.84 -3.39
CA ALA A 29 -10.20 28.08 -2.19
C ALA A 29 -11.62 27.48 -2.20
N GLU A 30 -12.61 28.22 -2.65
CA GLU A 30 -14.01 27.76 -2.74
C GLU A 30 -14.11 26.57 -3.71
N SER A 31 -13.65 26.71 -4.95
CA SER A 31 -13.65 25.60 -5.91
C SER A 31 -12.80 24.43 -5.45
N ALA A 32 -11.68 24.68 -4.77
CA ALA A 32 -10.82 23.62 -4.21
C ALA A 32 -11.52 22.86 -3.08
N SER A 33 -12.35 23.55 -2.27
CA SER A 33 -13.19 22.91 -1.26
C SER A 33 -14.20 21.96 -1.88
N ASP A 34 -14.90 22.39 -2.93
CA ASP A 34 -15.87 21.55 -3.66
C ASP A 34 -15.21 20.26 -4.20
N TRP A 35 -14.01 20.41 -4.77
CA TRP A 35 -13.22 19.26 -5.25
C TRP A 35 -12.69 18.38 -4.11
N HIS A 36 -12.38 18.96 -2.96
CA HIS A 36 -12.00 18.23 -1.76
C HIS A 36 -13.13 17.33 -1.27
N ASP A 37 -14.35 17.89 -1.20
CA ASP A 37 -15.54 17.15 -0.80
C ASP A 37 -15.87 16.04 -1.79
N LEU A 38 -15.79 16.31 -3.09
CA LEU A 38 -15.99 15.28 -4.12
C LEU A 38 -14.95 14.16 -4.01
N ALA A 39 -13.68 14.49 -3.81
CA ALA A 39 -12.62 13.50 -3.66
C ALA A 39 -12.77 12.67 -2.37
N SER A 40 -13.39 13.25 -1.31
CA SER A 40 -13.67 12.54 -0.06
C SER A 40 -14.61 11.35 -0.27
N ILE A 41 -15.58 11.46 -1.19
CA ILE A 41 -16.48 10.36 -1.54
C ILE A 41 -15.70 9.17 -2.07
N GLY A 42 -14.71 9.40 -2.95
CA GLY A 42 -13.83 8.35 -3.46
C GLY A 42 -13.01 7.68 -2.35
N LEU A 43 -12.51 8.46 -1.39
CA LEU A 43 -11.80 7.93 -0.22
C LEU A 43 -12.73 7.07 0.65
N ILE A 44 -13.94 7.54 0.94
CA ILE A 44 -14.94 6.81 1.73
C ILE A 44 -15.24 5.45 1.09
N LEU A 45 -15.53 5.43 -0.21
CA LEU A 45 -15.80 4.19 -0.94
C LEU A 45 -14.59 3.24 -0.91
N GLY A 46 -13.39 3.76 -1.11
CA GLY A 46 -12.15 3.00 -1.02
C GLY A 46 -11.92 2.40 0.37
N LEU A 47 -12.16 3.19 1.42
CA LEU A 47 -12.04 2.76 2.81
C LEU A 47 -13.09 1.70 3.18
N LEU A 48 -14.35 1.87 2.77
CA LEU A 48 -15.39 0.87 2.99
C LEU A 48 -15.05 -0.46 2.32
N LEU A 49 -14.60 -0.43 1.06
CA LEU A 49 -14.15 -1.63 0.35
C LEU A 49 -12.95 -2.27 1.05
N ARG A 50 -11.94 -1.47 1.45
CA ARG A 50 -10.73 -2.00 2.08
C ARG A 50 -11.01 -2.56 3.46
N THR A 51 -11.81 -1.86 4.27
CA THR A 51 -12.20 -2.29 5.61
C THR A 51 -13.08 -3.55 5.54
N GLY A 52 -14.05 -3.60 4.62
CA GLY A 52 -14.82 -4.81 4.36
C GLY A 52 -13.92 -6.00 4.04
N LEU A 53 -12.93 -5.83 3.16
CA LEU A 53 -11.96 -6.87 2.81
C LEU A 53 -11.04 -7.28 3.96
N LEU A 54 -10.83 -6.45 4.99
CA LEU A 54 -10.08 -6.86 6.18
C LEU A 54 -10.75 -7.99 6.94
N PHE A 55 -12.08 -7.99 6.98
CA PHE A 55 -12.86 -8.96 7.77
C PHE A 55 -13.43 -10.10 6.92
N THR A 56 -13.82 -9.83 5.67
CA THR A 56 -14.44 -10.83 4.79
C THR A 56 -13.47 -11.44 3.78
N GLY A 57 -12.33 -10.79 3.53
CA GLY A 57 -11.35 -11.25 2.56
C GLY A 57 -10.53 -12.44 3.05
N THR A 58 -9.86 -13.11 2.12
CA THR A 58 -8.97 -14.24 2.41
C THR A 58 -7.54 -13.91 2.02
N GLY A 59 -6.57 -14.64 2.58
CA GLY A 59 -5.15 -14.51 2.26
C GLY A 59 -4.62 -13.07 2.50
N PRO A 60 -4.01 -12.42 1.48
CA PRO A 60 -3.43 -11.09 1.65
C PRO A 60 -4.44 -9.97 1.97
N ALA A 61 -5.73 -10.18 1.71
CA ALA A 61 -6.75 -9.17 1.98
C ALA A 61 -7.13 -9.09 3.46
N HIS A 62 -7.02 -10.19 4.19
CA HIS A 62 -7.44 -10.32 5.58
C HIS A 62 -6.49 -9.59 6.54
N TRP A 63 -7.02 -9.06 7.63
CA TRP A 63 -6.27 -8.29 8.63
C TRP A 63 -5.07 -9.03 9.23
N SER A 64 -5.18 -10.36 9.41
CA SER A 64 -4.10 -11.18 9.96
C SER A 64 -2.83 -11.19 9.08
N ALA A 65 -2.96 -10.90 7.78
CA ALA A 65 -1.83 -10.76 6.88
C ALA A 65 -1.05 -9.45 7.08
N LEU A 66 -1.61 -8.50 7.84
CA LEU A 66 -0.96 -7.23 8.19
C LEU A 66 -0.26 -7.28 9.56
N LEU A 67 -0.40 -8.39 10.30
CA LEU A 67 0.29 -8.57 11.58
C LEU A 67 1.61 -9.34 11.37
N PRO A 68 2.76 -8.76 11.73
CA PRO A 68 4.03 -9.41 11.60
C PRO A 68 4.15 -10.58 12.58
N ARG A 69 4.72 -11.69 12.13
CA ARG A 69 5.01 -12.85 12.96
C ARG A 69 6.45 -12.77 13.47
N ARG A 70 6.78 -13.49 14.53
CA ARG A 70 8.17 -13.54 15.05
C ARG A 70 9.18 -13.96 13.98
N ALA A 71 8.79 -14.87 13.08
CA ALA A 71 9.62 -15.30 11.94
C ALA A 71 9.92 -14.17 10.93
N ASP A 72 9.12 -13.11 10.93
CA ASP A 72 9.28 -11.99 10.00
C ASP A 72 10.29 -10.93 10.51
N LEU A 73 10.67 -10.96 11.79
CA LEU A 73 11.61 -9.99 12.39
C LEU A 73 12.94 -9.92 11.64
N HIS A 74 13.47 -11.07 11.24
CA HIS A 74 14.71 -11.13 10.44
C HIS A 74 14.54 -10.43 9.08
N LYS A 75 13.43 -10.68 8.38
CA LYS A 75 13.11 -10.03 7.09
C LYS A 75 12.90 -8.52 7.26
N MET A 76 12.30 -8.07 8.37
CA MET A 76 12.16 -6.65 8.69
C MET A 76 13.53 -5.98 8.83
N GLY A 77 14.47 -6.61 9.54
CA GLY A 77 15.86 -6.13 9.67
C GLY A 77 16.58 -6.05 8.32
N MET A 78 16.43 -7.08 7.46
CA MET A 78 16.97 -7.05 6.10
C MET A 78 16.37 -5.93 5.25
N THR A 79 15.06 -5.69 5.35
CA THR A 79 14.38 -4.61 4.62
C THR A 79 14.87 -3.23 5.09
N LEU A 80 15.06 -3.03 6.39
CA LEU A 80 15.65 -1.79 6.92
C LEU A 80 17.05 -1.57 6.38
N ARG A 81 17.88 -2.62 6.35
CA ARG A 81 19.24 -2.56 5.78
C ARG A 81 19.20 -2.22 4.29
N PHE A 82 18.26 -2.80 3.54
CA PHE A 82 18.04 -2.47 2.13
C PHE A 82 17.77 -0.97 1.94
N TYR A 83 16.89 -0.37 2.75
CA TYR A 83 16.61 1.07 2.66
C TYR A 83 17.81 1.93 3.10
N ALA A 84 18.46 1.58 4.20
CA ALA A 84 19.64 2.29 4.69
C ALA A 84 20.80 2.29 3.67
N THR A 85 20.88 1.26 2.83
CA THR A 85 21.90 1.14 1.77
C THR A 85 21.41 1.62 0.39
N LEU A 86 20.22 2.21 0.31
CA LEU A 86 19.59 2.64 -0.95
C LEU A 86 19.55 1.52 -2.01
N GLY A 87 19.15 0.32 -1.58
CA GLY A 87 19.01 -0.83 -2.45
C GLY A 87 20.31 -1.55 -2.82
N ARG A 88 21.44 -1.28 -2.11
CA ARG A 88 22.71 -2.01 -2.33
C ARG A 88 22.75 -3.36 -1.65
N SER A 89 22.03 -3.54 -0.54
CA SER A 89 21.86 -4.85 0.09
C SER A 89 20.69 -5.61 -0.52
N PRO A 90 20.68 -6.96 -0.47
CA PRO A 90 19.60 -7.74 -1.06
C PRO A 90 18.26 -7.47 -0.36
N LEU A 91 17.19 -7.38 -1.15
CA LEU A 91 15.82 -7.26 -0.66
C LEU A 91 15.29 -8.67 -0.32
N PRO A 92 14.79 -8.92 0.91
CA PRO A 92 14.19 -10.21 1.23
C PRO A 92 12.92 -10.46 0.42
N LYS A 93 12.66 -11.71 0.06
CA LYS A 93 11.45 -12.10 -0.67
C LYS A 93 10.27 -12.28 0.31
N TRP A 94 9.09 -11.75 -0.03
CA TRP A 94 7.84 -11.95 0.69
C TRP A 94 6.69 -12.23 -0.29
N TYR A 95 5.72 -13.01 0.16
CA TYR A 95 4.61 -13.43 -0.72
C TYR A 95 3.50 -12.37 -0.84
N ALA A 96 3.05 -11.80 0.29
CA ALA A 96 1.90 -10.90 0.33
C ALA A 96 2.33 -9.45 0.58
N HIS A 97 2.45 -9.07 1.83
CA HIS A 97 2.88 -7.75 2.24
C HIS A 97 4.33 -7.80 2.73
N ASN A 98 5.04 -6.70 2.50
CA ASN A 98 6.33 -6.51 3.13
C ASN A 98 6.14 -6.49 4.65
N PRO A 99 6.80 -7.38 5.41
CA PRO A 99 6.59 -7.50 6.86
C PRO A 99 6.87 -6.20 7.64
N LEU A 100 7.80 -5.37 7.16
CA LEU A 100 8.11 -4.08 7.77
C LEU A 100 6.97 -3.08 7.58
N TRP A 101 6.36 -3.07 6.39
CA TRP A 101 5.31 -2.13 6.05
C TRP A 101 3.91 -2.57 6.47
N ALA A 102 3.69 -3.86 6.67
CA ALA A 102 2.36 -4.39 6.99
C ALA A 102 1.70 -3.72 8.21
N PRO A 103 2.35 -3.56 9.38
CA PRO A 103 1.76 -2.84 10.51
C PRO A 103 1.60 -1.34 10.24
N VAL A 104 2.48 -0.74 9.44
CA VAL A 104 2.37 0.67 9.04
C VAL A 104 1.15 0.89 8.17
N TYR A 105 0.84 -0.04 7.26
CA TYR A 105 -0.39 0.04 6.45
C TYR A 105 -1.66 -0.05 7.30
N LEU A 106 -1.67 -0.90 8.32
CA LEU A 106 -2.81 -0.99 9.25
C LEU A 106 -2.98 0.31 10.04
N PHE A 107 -1.88 0.87 10.54
CA PHE A 107 -1.89 2.17 11.22
C PHE A 107 -2.36 3.29 10.29
N MET A 108 -1.86 3.35 9.05
CA MET A 108 -2.28 4.37 8.09
C MET A 108 -3.75 4.22 7.67
N LEU A 109 -4.26 3.00 7.59
CA LEU A 109 -5.69 2.79 7.35
C LEU A 109 -6.53 3.38 8.50
N PHE A 110 -6.10 3.17 9.75
CA PHE A 110 -6.74 3.80 10.90
C PHE A 110 -6.69 5.34 10.82
N ILE A 111 -5.53 5.92 10.47
CA ILE A 111 -5.38 7.37 10.29
C ILE A 111 -6.29 7.90 9.17
N LEU A 112 -6.42 7.20 8.06
CA LEU A 112 -7.31 7.60 6.97
C LEU A 112 -8.79 7.57 7.38
N VAL A 113 -9.20 6.60 8.21
CA VAL A 113 -10.55 6.57 8.79
C VAL A 113 -10.74 7.77 9.73
N LEU A 114 -9.77 8.04 10.61
CA LEU A 114 -9.82 9.20 11.51
C LEU A 114 -9.87 10.51 10.72
N GLN A 115 -9.07 10.64 9.66
CA GLN A 115 -9.05 11.81 8.77
C GLN A 115 -10.41 12.02 8.10
N THR A 116 -11.02 10.94 7.62
CA THR A 116 -12.36 10.99 7.02
C THR A 116 -13.42 11.42 8.04
N LEU A 117 -13.41 10.84 9.24
CA LEU A 117 -14.37 11.20 10.28
C LEU A 117 -14.20 12.65 10.74
N THR A 118 -12.97 13.09 10.96
CA THR A 118 -12.72 14.50 11.34
C THR A 118 -13.16 15.46 10.24
N GLY A 119 -12.91 15.17 8.97
CA GLY A 119 -13.37 15.99 7.84
C GLY A 119 -14.89 16.08 7.76
N LEU A 120 -15.60 14.95 7.88
CA LEU A 120 -17.07 14.90 7.80
C LEU A 120 -17.76 15.65 8.93
N PHE A 121 -17.17 15.63 10.14
CA PHE A 121 -17.87 16.14 11.32
C PHE A 121 -17.36 17.50 11.82
N MET A 122 -16.22 18.01 11.34
CA MET A 122 -15.60 19.21 11.88
C MET A 122 -16.45 20.49 11.70
N GLU A 123 -17.35 20.54 10.71
CA GLU A 123 -18.24 21.67 10.52
C GLU A 123 -19.44 21.64 11.49
N SER A 124 -20.05 20.46 11.64
CA SER A 124 -21.24 20.29 12.49
C SER A 124 -20.89 20.20 13.98
N TRP A 125 -19.78 19.54 14.29
CA TRP A 125 -19.29 19.32 15.65
C TRP A 125 -17.80 19.61 15.74
N PRO A 126 -17.40 20.91 15.78
CA PRO A 126 -15.98 21.28 15.75
C PRO A 126 -15.18 20.77 16.96
N VAL A 127 -15.87 20.46 18.08
CA VAL A 127 -15.26 19.89 19.28
C VAL A 127 -15.93 18.57 19.60
N ALA A 128 -15.15 17.50 19.65
CA ALA A 128 -15.61 16.17 20.04
C ALA A 128 -14.60 15.51 21.00
N GLY A 129 -15.08 14.97 22.12
CA GLY A 129 -14.22 14.31 23.11
C GLY A 129 -13.08 15.18 23.67
N GLY A 130 -13.26 16.49 23.70
CA GLY A 130 -12.22 17.45 24.12
C GLY A 130 -11.20 17.81 23.05
N PHE A 131 -11.32 17.28 21.83
CA PHE A 131 -10.45 17.59 20.70
C PHE A 131 -11.13 18.58 19.75
N TYR A 132 -10.37 19.57 19.25
CA TYR A 132 -10.81 20.46 18.18
C TYR A 132 -10.55 19.75 16.84
N LEU A 133 -11.63 19.28 16.18
CA LEU A 133 -11.54 18.40 15.01
C LEU A 133 -10.80 19.03 13.81
N PRO A 134 -10.97 20.35 13.49
CA PRO A 134 -10.18 20.97 12.42
C PRO A 134 -8.67 20.88 12.67
N SER A 135 -8.22 21.04 13.92
CA SER A 135 -6.78 20.90 14.25
C SER A 135 -6.31 19.46 14.12
N VAL A 136 -7.14 18.48 14.51
CA VAL A 136 -6.82 17.05 14.34
C VAL A 136 -6.71 16.72 12.84
N HIS A 137 -7.66 17.20 12.03
CA HIS A 137 -7.66 17.00 10.59
C HIS A 137 -6.40 17.62 9.95
N ALA A 138 -6.10 18.87 10.25
CA ALA A 138 -4.92 19.57 9.74
C ALA A 138 -3.59 18.91 10.19
N PHE A 139 -3.54 18.34 11.40
CA PHE A 139 -2.33 17.68 11.94
C PHE A 139 -1.97 16.40 11.17
N TRP A 140 -2.95 15.59 10.77
CA TRP A 140 -2.67 14.33 10.11
C TRP A 140 -2.41 14.47 8.61
N ALA A 141 -2.81 15.57 7.96
CA ALA A 141 -2.58 15.79 6.54
C ALA A 141 -1.09 15.71 6.14
N PRO A 142 -0.13 16.41 6.81
CA PRO A 142 1.29 16.27 6.49
C PRO A 142 1.86 14.88 6.81
N VAL A 143 1.31 14.16 7.78
CA VAL A 143 1.71 12.77 8.07
C VAL A 143 1.32 11.85 6.91
N ILE A 144 0.10 12.00 6.39
CA ILE A 144 -0.39 11.26 5.21
C ILE A 144 0.44 11.61 3.98
N LEU A 145 0.79 12.88 3.78
CA LEU A 145 1.67 13.31 2.69
C LEU A 145 3.04 12.64 2.77
N GLY A 146 3.67 12.71 3.95
CA GLY A 146 4.97 12.10 4.20
C GLY A 146 4.95 10.58 3.97
N PHE A 147 3.93 9.89 4.50
CA PHE A 147 3.74 8.46 4.25
C PHE A 147 3.57 8.18 2.76
N SER A 148 2.72 8.92 2.05
CA SER A 148 2.48 8.72 0.62
C SER A 148 3.75 8.88 -0.21
N ALA A 149 4.56 9.91 0.08
CA ALA A 149 5.84 10.13 -0.58
C ALA A 149 6.82 8.97 -0.33
N VAL A 150 6.98 8.56 0.94
CA VAL A 150 7.88 7.45 1.31
C VAL A 150 7.38 6.13 0.72
N HIS A 151 6.06 5.89 0.72
CA HIS A 151 5.45 4.71 0.12
C HIS A 151 5.76 4.62 -1.38
N MET A 152 5.54 5.68 -2.14
CA MET A 152 5.85 5.70 -3.57
C MET A 152 7.34 5.50 -3.82
N LEU A 153 8.22 6.18 -3.08
CA LEU A 153 9.67 6.04 -3.23
C LEU A 153 10.14 4.62 -2.92
N THR A 154 9.61 3.98 -1.88
CA THR A 154 10.00 2.61 -1.53
C THR A 154 9.51 1.59 -2.54
N VAL A 155 8.31 1.74 -3.10
CA VAL A 155 7.80 0.88 -4.17
C VAL A 155 8.65 1.01 -5.43
N LEU A 156 9.00 2.23 -5.85
CA LEU A 156 9.89 2.47 -6.99
C LEU A 156 11.29 1.89 -6.74
N LEU A 157 11.82 2.01 -5.53
CA LEU A 157 13.11 1.42 -5.16
C LEU A 157 13.07 -0.12 -5.20
N HIS A 158 11.96 -0.73 -4.77
CA HIS A 158 11.76 -2.18 -4.87
C HIS A 158 11.78 -2.64 -6.33
N ASP A 159 11.04 -1.96 -7.21
CA ASP A 159 10.99 -2.32 -8.63
C ASP A 159 12.35 -2.12 -9.31
N ALA A 160 13.07 -1.04 -8.95
CA ALA A 160 14.35 -0.71 -9.56
C ALA A 160 15.50 -1.65 -9.10
N LYS A 161 15.44 -2.16 -7.87
CA LYS A 161 16.57 -2.87 -7.23
C LYS A 161 16.22 -4.29 -6.76
N GLY A 162 14.95 -4.56 -6.49
CA GLY A 162 14.52 -5.84 -5.88
C GLY A 162 14.16 -6.93 -6.88
N GLY A 163 14.16 -6.64 -8.20
CA GLY A 163 13.75 -7.60 -9.23
C GLY A 163 12.28 -8.03 -9.12
N ALA A 164 11.47 -7.28 -8.38
CA ALA A 164 10.03 -7.50 -8.25
C ALA A 164 9.27 -6.43 -9.05
N ALA A 165 8.08 -6.75 -9.53
CA ALA A 165 7.20 -5.82 -10.24
C ALA A 165 6.03 -5.42 -9.33
N ASP A 166 6.32 -4.68 -8.25
CA ASP A 166 5.30 -4.28 -7.27
C ASP A 166 4.29 -3.28 -7.85
N VAL A 167 4.75 -2.32 -8.68
CA VAL A 167 3.87 -1.41 -9.44
C VAL A 167 2.99 -2.19 -10.40
N SER A 168 3.56 -3.10 -11.20
CA SER A 168 2.83 -3.95 -12.12
C SER A 168 1.76 -4.80 -11.40
N ALA A 169 2.10 -5.35 -10.24
CA ALA A 169 1.15 -6.12 -9.43
C ALA A 169 -0.10 -5.30 -9.02
N MET A 170 0.05 -4.01 -8.79
CA MET A 170 -1.07 -3.12 -8.45
C MET A 170 -1.89 -2.69 -9.67
N ILE A 171 -1.28 -2.58 -10.85
CA ILE A 171 -1.95 -2.15 -12.09
C ILE A 171 -2.64 -3.35 -12.76
N ASN A 172 -1.87 -4.38 -13.16
CA ASN A 172 -2.38 -5.51 -13.95
C ASN A 172 -2.64 -6.79 -13.14
N GLY A 173 -2.17 -6.85 -11.89
CA GLY A 173 -2.34 -8.01 -11.00
C GLY A 173 -1.29 -9.11 -11.17
N HIS A 174 -0.30 -8.92 -12.03
CA HIS A 174 0.76 -9.89 -12.23
C HIS A 174 2.01 -9.45 -11.46
N ARG A 175 2.50 -10.33 -10.59
CA ARG A 175 3.76 -10.15 -9.90
C ARG A 175 4.79 -11.09 -10.50
N ILE A 176 5.85 -10.53 -11.03
CA ILE A 176 6.98 -11.30 -11.58
C ILE A 176 7.93 -11.60 -10.43
N PHE A 177 8.26 -12.88 -10.26
CA PHE A 177 9.31 -13.33 -9.36
C PHE A 177 10.46 -13.85 -10.20
N MET A 178 11.65 -13.28 -10.05
CA MET A 178 12.85 -13.90 -10.56
C MET A 178 13.17 -15.11 -9.67
N VAL A 179 13.05 -16.31 -10.22
CA VAL A 179 13.51 -17.53 -9.58
C VAL A 179 14.98 -17.66 -9.94
N GLU A 180 15.89 -17.56 -8.97
CA GLU A 180 17.26 -17.99 -9.17
C GLU A 180 17.25 -19.50 -9.41
N GLU A 181 17.79 -19.96 -10.54
CA GLU A 181 18.09 -21.36 -10.74
C GLU A 181 19.02 -21.77 -9.59
N VAL A 182 18.58 -22.71 -8.79
CA VAL A 182 19.45 -23.35 -7.81
C VAL A 182 20.37 -24.25 -8.63
N ASP A 183 21.61 -23.82 -8.81
CA ASP A 183 22.67 -24.65 -9.35
C ASP A 183 22.88 -25.82 -8.36
N VAL A 184 22.18 -26.91 -8.62
CA VAL A 184 22.41 -28.16 -7.86
C VAL A 184 23.64 -28.82 -8.50
N PRO A 185 24.79 -28.80 -7.85
CA PRO A 185 25.97 -29.45 -8.41
C PRO A 185 25.67 -30.94 -8.60
N GLY A 186 25.53 -31.36 -9.84
CA GLY A 186 25.69 -32.74 -10.19
C GLY A 186 24.55 -33.56 -10.71
N THR A 187 23.28 -33.05 -10.76
CA THR A 187 22.19 -33.83 -11.38
C THR A 187 20.93 -32.99 -11.58
N ALA A 188 20.75 -32.47 -12.72
CA ALA A 188 19.43 -32.41 -13.42
C ALA A 188 19.59 -31.61 -14.71
N SER A 189 19.78 -32.31 -15.82
CA SER A 189 19.36 -31.78 -17.11
C SER A 189 17.86 -31.54 -17.03
N VAL A 190 17.43 -30.25 -17.09
CA VAL A 190 16.03 -29.92 -17.24
C VAL A 190 15.60 -30.38 -18.62
N HIS A 191 14.97 -31.54 -18.70
CA HIS A 191 14.32 -31.98 -19.94
C HIS A 191 12.98 -31.26 -20.04
N THR A 192 12.86 -30.36 -20.98
CA THR A 192 11.56 -29.79 -21.39
C THR A 192 10.77 -30.91 -22.04
N VAL A 193 9.81 -31.45 -21.31
CA VAL A 193 8.86 -32.46 -21.84
C VAL A 193 7.66 -31.69 -22.36
N SER A 194 7.37 -31.82 -23.67
CA SER A 194 6.15 -31.29 -24.23
C SER A 194 4.93 -31.93 -23.56
N LEU A 195 3.89 -31.15 -23.28
CA LEU A 195 2.63 -31.65 -22.69
C LEU A 195 2.03 -32.83 -23.48
N ASP A 196 2.30 -32.93 -24.79
CA ASP A 196 1.85 -34.01 -25.69
C ASP A 196 2.55 -35.35 -25.43
N GLN A 197 3.61 -35.35 -24.64
CA GLN A 197 4.38 -36.54 -24.29
C GLN A 197 4.05 -37.08 -22.90
N ILE A 198 3.30 -36.32 -22.11
CA ILE A 198 2.86 -36.74 -20.78
C ILE A 198 1.67 -37.71 -20.95
N GLY A 199 1.86 -38.96 -20.57
CA GLY A 199 0.82 -39.97 -20.58
C GLY A 199 0.89 -41.00 -21.74
N LYS A 200 1.92 -40.97 -22.59
CA LYS A 200 2.13 -42.07 -23.54
C LYS A 200 3.05 -43.11 -22.87
N PRO A 201 2.58 -44.37 -22.72
CA PRO A 201 3.45 -45.44 -22.23
C PRO A 201 4.62 -45.62 -23.21
N GLY A 202 5.82 -45.58 -22.67
CA GLY A 202 7.03 -45.82 -23.45
C GLY A 202 6.98 -47.20 -24.12
N LYS A 203 7.28 -47.25 -25.42
CA LYS A 203 7.52 -48.48 -26.15
C LYS A 203 8.86 -49.08 -25.77
#